data_f039f5e5724cc034f4380d08c378b735
#
_entry.id   f039f5e5724cc034f4380d08c378b735
#
_cell.length_a   1.000
_cell.length_b   1.000
_cell.length_c   1.000
_cell.angle_alpha   90.00
_cell.angle_beta   90.00
_cell.angle_gamma   90.00
#
_symmetry.space_group_name_H-M   'P 1'
#
loop_
_entity.id
_entity.type
_entity.pdbx_description
1 polymer ?
#
loop_
_entity_poly.entity_id
_entity_poly.type
_entity_poly.pdbx_seq_one_letter_code
_entity_poly.pdbx_strand_id
1 'polypeptide(L)'
;LICTDKLSYVLNQKTYKPSGFEVFYVYEPKKRLVQAPAFVDKVVLHALTDNVLYDTICTSFIRDNHASQRGKGTLDAIVRLKGHMIDYYRKNGSADGWVLKCDVHHFFASIDHDILKAKLRALMQKRGVDMAFYDLMCIYIDKTDGLPLGYQTSQLLALMFLDEFDHYIKEDRGCHYYGRYMDDFY
;
A
#
# COMPACT_ATOMS: atom_id res chain seq x y z
N LEU A 1 3.84 -30.05 -6.07
CA LEU A 1 2.46 -29.80 -5.66
C LEU A 1 2.47 -29.44 -4.17
N ILE A 2 2.09 -28.21 -3.85
CA ILE A 2 1.89 -27.79 -2.46
C ILE A 2 0.63 -28.51 -2.01
N CYS A 3 0.77 -29.33 -0.96
CA CYS A 3 -0.41 -29.89 -0.33
C CYS A 3 -1.08 -28.75 0.44
N THR A 4 -2.20 -28.24 -0.08
CA THR A 4 -3.01 -27.16 0.56
C THR A 4 -3.40 -27.53 1.99
N ASP A 5 -3.62 -28.81 2.27
CA ASP A 5 -3.95 -29.30 3.60
C ASP A 5 -2.80 -29.12 4.57
N LYS A 6 -1.55 -29.39 4.12
CA LYS A 6 -0.36 -29.17 4.94
C LYS A 6 -0.14 -27.69 5.23
N LEU A 7 -0.34 -26.81 4.22
CA LEU A 7 -0.22 -25.37 4.39
C LEU A 7 -1.28 -24.84 5.36
N SER A 8 -2.53 -25.25 5.17
CA SER A 8 -3.64 -24.92 6.09
C SER A 8 -3.34 -25.39 7.51
N TYR A 9 -2.84 -26.60 7.69
CA TYR A 9 -2.48 -27.11 9.00
C TYR A 9 -1.42 -26.25 9.70
N VAL A 10 -0.29 -25.94 9.04
CA VAL A 10 0.79 -25.17 9.68
C VAL A 10 0.39 -23.71 9.95
N LEU A 11 -0.50 -23.13 9.13
CA LEU A 11 -1.06 -21.79 9.38
C LEU A 11 -1.98 -21.81 10.61
N ASN A 12 -2.88 -22.78 10.70
CA ASN A 12 -3.78 -22.94 11.86
C ASN A 12 -3.02 -23.21 13.16
N GLN A 13 -1.91 -23.96 13.10
CA GLN A 13 -1.04 -24.19 14.26
C GLN A 13 -0.14 -23.00 14.60
N LYS A 14 -0.16 -21.90 13.80
CA LYS A 14 0.72 -20.74 13.94
C LYS A 14 2.21 -21.10 13.88
N THR A 15 2.56 -22.20 13.22
CA THR A 15 3.93 -22.71 13.07
C THR A 15 4.53 -22.39 11.69
N TYR A 16 3.77 -21.70 10.84
CA TYR A 16 4.21 -21.31 9.52
C TYR A 16 5.41 -20.36 9.60
N LYS A 17 6.44 -20.70 8.83
CA LYS A 17 7.64 -19.86 8.66
C LYS A 17 7.82 -19.57 7.19
N PRO A 18 7.82 -18.28 6.79
CA PRO A 18 8.08 -17.91 5.41
C PRO A 18 9.41 -18.45 4.93
N SER A 19 9.46 -18.91 3.70
CA SER A 19 10.65 -19.35 3.00
C SER A 19 11.58 -18.14 2.70
N GLY A 20 12.53 -18.29 1.82
CA GLY A 20 13.33 -17.18 1.32
C GLY A 20 12.64 -16.43 0.17
N PHE A 21 13.37 -15.52 -0.41
CA PHE A 21 12.99 -14.83 -1.64
C PHE A 21 14.13 -14.91 -2.67
N GLU A 22 13.76 -14.86 -3.95
CA GLU A 22 14.71 -14.71 -5.04
C GLU A 22 14.90 -13.22 -5.35
N VAL A 23 16.14 -12.83 -5.65
CA VAL A 23 16.50 -11.45 -5.93
C VAL A 23 16.91 -11.33 -7.39
N PHE A 24 16.27 -10.44 -8.12
CA PHE A 24 16.64 -10.14 -9.51
C PHE A 24 16.36 -8.68 -9.87
N TYR A 25 16.97 -8.22 -10.96
CA TYR A 25 16.76 -6.89 -11.47
C TYR A 25 15.78 -6.88 -12.64
N VAL A 26 14.83 -5.93 -12.59
CA VAL A 26 14.01 -5.54 -13.74
C VAL A 26 14.53 -4.21 -14.27
N TYR A 27 14.64 -4.09 -15.60
CA TYR A 27 15.30 -2.94 -16.24
C TYR A 27 14.35 -1.96 -16.93
N GLU A 28 13.06 -2.27 -17.02
CA GLU A 28 12.07 -1.41 -17.67
C GLU A 28 11.01 -0.89 -16.68
N PRO A 29 10.70 0.40 -16.71
CA PRO A 29 11.36 1.53 -17.41
C PRO A 29 12.64 2.00 -16.71
N LYS A 30 12.91 1.55 -15.49
CA LYS A 30 14.10 1.85 -14.68
C LYS A 30 14.60 0.57 -14.03
N LYS A 31 15.91 0.49 -13.79
CA LYS A 31 16.51 -0.60 -13.02
C LYS A 31 15.92 -0.63 -11.61
N ARG A 32 15.29 -1.74 -11.26
CA ARG A 32 14.68 -1.96 -9.93
C ARG A 32 15.10 -3.33 -9.41
N LEU A 33 15.46 -3.39 -8.14
CA LEU A 33 15.68 -4.65 -7.42
C LEU A 33 14.31 -5.21 -7.02
N VAL A 34 14.02 -6.43 -7.45
CA VAL A 34 12.80 -7.16 -7.08
C VAL A 34 13.18 -8.32 -6.17
N GLN A 35 12.48 -8.43 -5.06
CA GLN A 35 12.59 -9.54 -4.11
C GLN A 35 11.30 -10.37 -4.20
N ALA A 36 11.33 -11.44 -4.98
CA ALA A 36 10.16 -12.28 -5.20
C ALA A 36 10.09 -13.39 -4.15
N PRO A 37 9.03 -13.44 -3.34
CA PRO A 37 8.87 -14.50 -2.35
C PRO A 37 8.70 -15.85 -3.03
N ALA A 38 9.05 -16.94 -2.33
CA ALA A 38 8.80 -18.29 -2.79
C ALA A 38 7.31 -18.50 -3.10
N PHE A 39 6.99 -19.44 -4.00
CA PHE A 39 5.61 -19.63 -4.47
C PHE A 39 4.60 -19.87 -3.34
N VAL A 40 4.99 -20.65 -2.31
CA VAL A 40 4.13 -20.88 -1.14
C VAL A 40 3.85 -19.57 -0.41
N ASP A 41 4.88 -18.76 -0.20
CA ASP A 41 4.76 -17.45 0.45
C ASP A 41 3.88 -16.50 -0.37
N LYS A 42 3.96 -16.55 -1.71
CA LYS A 42 3.02 -15.80 -2.57
C LYS A 42 1.58 -16.18 -2.30
N VAL A 43 1.28 -17.49 -2.20
CA VAL A 43 -0.08 -17.97 -1.90
C VAL A 43 -0.57 -17.42 -0.54
N VAL A 44 0.29 -17.47 0.48
CA VAL A 44 -0.05 -16.94 1.82
C VAL A 44 -0.27 -15.44 1.77
N LEU A 45 0.64 -14.69 1.13
CA LEU A 45 0.53 -13.23 1.00
C LEU A 45 -0.72 -12.81 0.21
N HIS A 46 -1.08 -13.54 -0.85
CA HIS A 46 -2.32 -13.32 -1.58
C HIS A 46 -3.55 -13.58 -0.70
N ALA A 47 -3.58 -14.70 0.01
CA ALA A 47 -4.67 -15.02 0.92
C ALA A 47 -4.84 -13.97 2.03
N LEU A 48 -3.73 -13.51 2.62
CA LEU A 48 -3.73 -12.40 3.60
C LEU A 48 -4.23 -11.10 3.00
N THR A 49 -3.75 -10.76 1.81
CA THR A 49 -4.16 -9.53 1.12
C THR A 49 -5.65 -9.54 0.85
N ASP A 50 -6.17 -10.59 0.23
CA ASP A 50 -7.53 -10.61 -0.29
C ASP A 50 -8.59 -10.79 0.80
N ASN A 51 -8.28 -11.49 1.89
CA ASN A 51 -9.25 -11.83 2.92
C ASN A 51 -9.12 -11.01 4.22
N VAL A 52 -7.97 -10.34 4.45
CA VAL A 52 -7.73 -9.63 5.71
C VAL A 52 -7.31 -8.19 5.46
N LEU A 53 -6.19 -7.99 4.74
CA LEU A 53 -5.54 -6.67 4.68
C LEU A 53 -6.33 -5.69 3.82
N TYR A 54 -6.88 -6.13 2.69
CA TYR A 54 -7.51 -5.24 1.73
C TYR A 54 -8.64 -4.43 2.37
N ASP A 55 -9.62 -5.10 2.94
CA ASP A 55 -10.77 -4.43 3.56
C ASP A 55 -10.38 -3.70 4.85
N THR A 56 -9.43 -4.24 5.62
CA THR A 56 -8.91 -3.59 6.82
C THR A 56 -8.27 -2.25 6.51
N ILE A 57 -7.45 -2.19 5.45
CA ILE A 57 -6.64 -1.02 5.11
C ILE A 57 -7.40 -0.05 4.21
N CYS A 58 -8.00 -0.52 3.11
CA CYS A 58 -8.56 0.36 2.09
C CYS A 58 -9.79 1.16 2.55
N THR A 59 -10.49 0.71 3.59
CA THR A 59 -11.65 1.42 4.15
C THR A 59 -11.27 2.69 4.94
N SER A 60 -9.99 2.90 5.25
CA SER A 60 -9.51 4.15 5.86
C SER A 60 -9.17 5.23 4.83
N PHE A 61 -8.89 4.85 3.60
CA PHE A 61 -8.34 5.77 2.60
C PHE A 61 -9.31 6.86 2.16
N ILE A 62 -8.76 8.05 1.99
CA ILE A 62 -9.51 9.15 1.34
C ILE A 62 -9.93 8.75 -0.10
N ARG A 63 -10.97 9.42 -0.62
CA ARG A 63 -11.43 9.17 -2.01
C ARG A 63 -10.32 9.39 -3.05
N ASP A 64 -9.46 10.36 -2.82
CA ASP A 64 -8.44 10.83 -3.75
C ASP A 64 -7.08 10.09 -3.62
N ASN A 65 -7.09 8.91 -2.97
CA ASN A 65 -6.03 7.92 -3.07
C ASN A 65 -6.43 6.90 -4.15
N HIS A 66 -5.63 6.80 -5.22
CA HIS A 66 -6.01 6.15 -6.47
C HIS A 66 -5.28 4.84 -6.77
N ALA A 67 -4.24 4.49 -6.02
CA ALA A 67 -3.42 3.32 -6.31
C ALA A 67 -3.93 2.04 -5.64
N SER A 68 -3.69 0.90 -6.27
CA SER A 68 -3.87 -0.47 -5.73
C SER A 68 -5.20 -0.74 -5.02
N GLN A 69 -6.27 -0.09 -5.46
CA GLN A 69 -7.63 -0.28 -4.95
C GLN A 69 -8.56 -0.76 -6.08
N ARG A 70 -9.51 -1.63 -5.73
CA ARG A 70 -10.53 -2.12 -6.67
C ARG A 70 -11.34 -0.95 -7.23
N GLY A 71 -11.50 -0.89 -8.54
CA GLY A 71 -12.21 0.17 -9.24
C GLY A 71 -11.48 1.51 -9.32
N LYS A 72 -10.25 1.60 -8.82
CA LYS A 72 -9.36 2.76 -8.97
C LYS A 72 -8.11 2.40 -9.77
N GLY A 73 -7.33 3.38 -10.15
CA GLY A 73 -6.11 3.20 -10.92
C GLY A 73 -5.70 4.49 -11.62
N THR A 74 -4.78 4.40 -12.56
CA THR A 74 -4.24 5.56 -13.30
C THR A 74 -5.36 6.35 -13.99
N LEU A 75 -6.34 5.67 -14.60
CA LEU A 75 -7.45 6.33 -15.25
C LEU A 75 -8.32 7.11 -14.25
N ASP A 76 -8.65 6.51 -13.10
CA ASP A 76 -9.40 7.18 -12.03
C ASP A 76 -8.65 8.43 -11.53
N ALA A 77 -7.33 8.34 -11.34
CA ALA A 77 -6.49 9.48 -10.97
C ALA A 77 -6.53 10.61 -12.00
N ILE A 78 -6.39 10.29 -13.30
CA ILE A 78 -6.44 11.28 -14.38
C ILE A 78 -7.81 11.96 -14.46
N VAL A 79 -8.89 11.18 -14.39
CA VAL A 79 -10.26 11.71 -14.41
C VAL A 79 -10.50 12.63 -13.21
N ARG A 80 -10.00 12.24 -12.05
CA ARG A 80 -10.13 13.05 -10.83
C ARG A 80 -9.34 14.35 -10.91
N LEU A 81 -8.07 14.30 -11.35
CA LEU A 81 -7.24 15.48 -11.58
C LEU A 81 -7.92 16.44 -12.57
N LYS A 82 -8.42 15.92 -13.70
CA LYS A 82 -9.20 16.72 -14.67
C LYS A 82 -10.41 17.38 -14.02
N GLY A 83 -11.13 16.66 -13.17
CA GLY A 83 -12.25 17.20 -12.40
C GLY A 83 -11.83 18.37 -11.50
N HIS A 84 -10.71 18.24 -10.79
CA HIS A 84 -10.15 19.30 -9.96
C HIS A 84 -9.77 20.55 -10.78
N MET A 85 -9.15 20.36 -11.95
CA MET A 85 -8.80 21.48 -12.86
C MET A 85 -10.06 22.21 -13.37
N ILE A 86 -11.10 21.47 -13.75
CA ILE A 86 -12.37 22.05 -14.21
C ILE A 86 -13.05 22.83 -13.07
N ASP A 87 -13.07 22.27 -11.88
CA ASP A 87 -13.67 22.92 -10.70
C ASP A 87 -12.91 24.21 -10.33
N TYR A 88 -11.57 24.15 -10.36
CA TYR A 88 -10.72 25.33 -10.18
C TYR A 88 -11.06 26.43 -11.21
N TYR A 89 -11.13 26.08 -12.49
CA TYR A 89 -11.48 27.02 -13.57
C TYR A 89 -12.86 27.65 -13.34
N ARG A 90 -13.86 26.85 -12.98
CA ARG A 90 -15.22 27.34 -12.73
C ARG A 90 -15.29 28.32 -11.55
N LYS A 91 -14.50 28.07 -10.50
CA LYS A 91 -14.49 28.92 -9.31
C LYS A 91 -13.74 30.22 -9.52
N ASN A 92 -12.65 30.20 -10.31
CA ASN A 92 -11.77 31.35 -10.44
C ASN A 92 -11.96 32.13 -11.75
N GLY A 93 -12.71 31.59 -12.72
CA GLY A 93 -12.90 32.20 -14.03
C GLY A 93 -11.65 32.22 -14.93
N SER A 94 -10.57 31.59 -14.48
CA SER A 94 -9.27 31.53 -15.18
C SER A 94 -8.61 30.17 -14.99
N ALA A 95 -7.81 29.75 -15.97
CA ALA A 95 -6.92 28.60 -15.87
C ALA A 95 -5.56 28.92 -15.26
N ASP A 96 -5.32 30.18 -14.91
CA ASP A 96 -4.05 30.62 -14.30
C ASP A 96 -3.92 30.08 -12.90
N GLY A 97 -2.92 29.24 -12.68
CA GLY A 97 -2.68 28.60 -11.38
C GLY A 97 -1.41 27.77 -11.38
N TRP A 98 -1.13 27.19 -10.23
CA TRP A 98 0.04 26.34 -10.03
C TRP A 98 -0.39 24.96 -9.55
N VAL A 99 0.26 23.92 -10.08
CA VAL A 99 0.14 22.55 -9.58
C VAL A 99 1.48 22.15 -8.98
N LEU A 100 1.47 21.85 -7.70
CA LEU A 100 2.62 21.25 -7.02
C LEU A 100 2.54 19.75 -7.24
N LYS A 101 3.52 19.17 -7.94
CA LYS A 101 3.68 17.72 -8.03
C LYS A 101 4.87 17.30 -7.15
N CYS A 102 4.63 16.32 -6.28
CA CYS A 102 5.63 15.77 -5.38
C CYS A 102 5.76 14.25 -5.59
N ASP A 103 6.95 13.75 -5.28
CA ASP A 103 7.31 12.34 -5.30
C ASP A 103 8.20 12.03 -4.10
N VAL A 104 8.01 10.90 -3.44
CA VAL A 104 8.84 10.51 -2.28
C VAL A 104 10.02 9.68 -2.75
N HIS A 105 11.21 10.25 -2.59
CA HIS A 105 12.46 9.60 -3.01
C HIS A 105 12.68 8.27 -2.29
N HIS A 106 12.93 7.20 -3.06
CA HIS A 106 13.14 5.85 -2.56
C HIS A 106 12.05 5.34 -1.58
N PHE A 107 10.79 5.72 -1.81
CA PHE A 107 9.68 5.52 -0.88
C PHE A 107 9.65 4.13 -0.24
N PHE A 108 9.54 3.06 -1.05
CA PHE A 108 9.46 1.69 -0.53
C PHE A 108 10.65 1.28 0.34
N ALA A 109 11.85 1.67 -0.06
CA ALA A 109 13.08 1.35 0.66
C ALA A 109 13.27 2.18 1.93
N SER A 110 12.62 3.35 2.02
CA SER A 110 12.73 4.27 3.17
C SER A 110 11.66 4.10 4.23
N ILE A 111 10.71 3.16 4.04
CA ILE A 111 9.66 2.91 5.02
C ILE A 111 10.25 2.30 6.29
N ASP A 112 10.09 3.01 7.40
CA ASP A 112 10.48 2.56 8.72
C ASP A 112 9.54 1.44 9.22
N HIS A 113 10.12 0.31 9.61
CA HIS A 113 9.35 -0.87 10.02
C HIS A 113 8.65 -0.68 11.38
N ASP A 114 9.25 0.05 12.31
CA ASP A 114 8.65 0.23 13.63
C ASP A 114 7.42 1.11 13.52
N ILE A 115 7.50 2.19 12.74
CA ILE A 115 6.36 3.07 12.44
C ILE A 115 5.29 2.29 11.68
N LEU A 116 5.68 1.54 10.64
CA LEU A 116 4.75 0.74 9.83
C LEU A 116 4.01 -0.28 10.69
N LYS A 117 4.73 -1.05 11.52
CA LYS A 117 4.15 -2.05 12.42
C LYS A 117 3.24 -1.42 13.46
N ALA A 118 3.61 -0.27 14.02
CA ALA A 118 2.77 0.46 14.96
C ALA A 118 1.43 0.89 14.32
N LYS A 119 1.47 1.47 13.13
CA LYS A 119 0.27 1.85 12.36
C LYS A 119 -0.61 0.64 12.02
N LEU A 120 0.00 -0.44 11.50
CA LEU A 120 -0.72 -1.68 11.16
C LEU A 120 -1.40 -2.29 12.41
N ARG A 121 -0.69 -2.33 13.53
CA ARG A 121 -1.22 -2.84 14.80
C ARG A 121 -2.44 -2.04 15.25
N ALA A 122 -2.31 -0.72 15.30
CA ALA A 122 -3.39 0.16 15.71
C ALA A 122 -4.64 0.01 14.81
N LEU A 123 -4.42 -0.08 13.49
CA LEU A 123 -5.50 -0.26 12.54
C LEU A 123 -6.19 -1.62 12.69
N MET A 124 -5.43 -2.72 12.81
CA MET A 124 -5.99 -4.06 13.00
C MET A 124 -6.77 -4.18 14.31
N GLN A 125 -6.25 -3.62 15.41
CA GLN A 125 -6.96 -3.57 16.69
C GLN A 125 -8.26 -2.78 16.59
N LYS A 126 -8.24 -1.61 15.96
CA LYS A 126 -9.43 -0.78 15.74
C LYS A 126 -10.50 -1.51 14.93
N ARG A 127 -10.10 -2.39 14.01
CA ARG A 127 -10.99 -3.17 13.15
C ARG A 127 -11.38 -4.54 13.73
N GLY A 128 -10.86 -4.91 14.88
CA GLY A 128 -11.14 -6.22 15.53
C GLY A 128 -10.57 -7.41 14.77
N VAL A 129 -9.48 -7.21 14.02
CA VAL A 129 -8.78 -8.28 13.28
C VAL A 129 -7.97 -9.15 14.25
N ASP A 130 -7.98 -10.48 14.07
CA ASP A 130 -7.15 -11.39 14.88
C ASP A 130 -5.67 -11.01 14.75
N MET A 131 -5.03 -10.75 15.88
CA MET A 131 -3.62 -10.32 15.94
C MET A 131 -2.63 -11.38 15.45
N ALA A 132 -3.06 -12.63 15.28
CA ALA A 132 -2.24 -13.65 14.62
C ALA A 132 -1.87 -13.27 13.17
N PHE A 133 -2.74 -12.53 12.46
CA PHE A 133 -2.42 -12.00 11.14
C PHE A 133 -1.40 -10.86 11.20
N TYR A 134 -1.46 -10.03 12.25
CA TYR A 134 -0.44 -9.02 12.51
C TYR A 134 0.94 -9.66 12.76
N ASP A 135 0.99 -10.67 13.62
CA ASP A 135 2.24 -11.39 13.95
C ASP A 135 2.85 -12.01 12.68
N LEU A 136 2.02 -12.64 11.84
CA LEU A 136 2.47 -13.19 10.56
C LEU A 136 2.99 -12.09 9.62
N MET A 137 2.31 -10.94 9.55
CA MET A 137 2.78 -9.81 8.74
C MET A 137 4.11 -9.25 9.24
N CYS A 138 4.32 -9.15 10.55
CA CYS A 138 5.60 -8.72 11.11
C CYS A 138 6.77 -9.61 10.66
N ILE A 139 6.56 -10.94 10.61
CA ILE A 139 7.58 -11.87 10.12
C ILE A 139 7.97 -11.57 8.65
N TYR A 140 7.00 -11.19 7.80
CA TYR A 140 7.28 -10.82 6.41
C TYR A 140 7.94 -9.44 6.30
N ILE A 141 7.50 -8.47 7.08
CA ILE A 141 8.08 -7.12 7.10
C ILE A 141 9.54 -7.17 7.52
N ASP A 142 9.88 -7.94 8.56
CA ASP A 142 11.23 -8.00 9.13
C ASP A 142 12.25 -8.79 8.28
N LYS A 143 11.83 -9.37 7.14
CA LYS A 143 12.73 -10.11 6.25
C LYS A 143 13.55 -9.23 5.29
N THR A 144 13.17 -7.98 5.15
CA THR A 144 13.79 -7.06 4.16
C THR A 144 13.97 -5.69 4.77
N ASP A 145 14.87 -4.89 4.21
CA ASP A 145 14.95 -3.46 4.54
C ASP A 145 13.86 -2.71 3.76
N GLY A 146 13.06 -1.91 4.44
CA GLY A 146 11.89 -1.25 3.86
C GLY A 146 10.84 -2.26 3.34
N LEU A 147 10.05 -1.87 2.36
CA LEU A 147 9.07 -2.75 1.72
C LEU A 147 9.60 -3.29 0.39
N PRO A 148 9.66 -4.63 0.22
CA PRO A 148 10.22 -5.23 -0.98
C PRO A 148 9.29 -5.02 -2.18
N LEU A 149 9.88 -4.69 -3.34
CA LEU A 149 9.20 -4.78 -4.61
C LEU A 149 9.07 -6.25 -4.99
N GLY A 150 7.83 -6.74 -5.14
CA GLY A 150 7.52 -8.14 -5.47
C GLY A 150 6.60 -8.83 -4.47
N TYR A 151 6.38 -8.24 -3.29
CA TYR A 151 5.34 -8.69 -2.37
C TYR A 151 4.04 -7.95 -2.66
N GLN A 152 2.95 -8.68 -2.77
CA GLN A 152 1.63 -8.05 -3.01
C GLN A 152 1.21 -7.15 -1.85
N THR A 153 1.54 -7.53 -0.63
CA THR A 153 1.23 -6.76 0.58
C THR A 153 1.96 -5.41 0.63
N SER A 154 3.14 -5.29 -0.02
CA SER A 154 3.95 -4.07 0.04
C SER A 154 3.20 -2.84 -0.46
N GLN A 155 2.39 -2.97 -1.50
CA GLN A 155 1.62 -1.85 -2.03
C GLN A 155 0.57 -1.35 -1.04
N LEU A 156 -0.20 -2.24 -0.41
CA LEU A 156 -1.21 -1.84 0.58
C LEU A 156 -0.57 -1.24 1.82
N LEU A 157 0.54 -1.82 2.29
CA LEU A 157 1.29 -1.31 3.45
C LEU A 157 1.88 0.08 3.17
N ALA A 158 2.41 0.30 1.96
CA ALA A 158 2.91 1.60 1.53
C ALA A 158 1.80 2.65 1.46
N LEU A 159 0.62 2.29 0.96
CA LEU A 159 -0.55 3.19 0.96
C LEU A 159 -1.00 3.54 2.37
N MET A 160 -1.07 2.55 3.26
CA MET A 160 -1.42 2.72 4.67
C MET A 160 -0.41 3.62 5.40
N PHE A 161 0.87 3.50 5.09
CA PHE A 161 1.93 4.28 5.72
C PHE A 161 1.69 5.79 5.57
N LEU A 162 1.18 6.25 4.41
CA LEU A 162 0.88 7.64 4.11
C LEU A 162 -0.60 8.04 4.33
N ASP A 163 -1.45 7.15 4.84
CA ASP A 163 -2.88 7.43 4.99
C ASP A 163 -3.16 8.63 5.91
N GLU A 164 -2.45 8.73 7.05
CA GLU A 164 -2.56 9.88 7.95
C GLU A 164 -2.11 11.19 7.29
N PHE A 165 -1.11 11.13 6.41
CA PHE A 165 -0.68 12.29 5.62
C PHE A 165 -1.77 12.73 4.64
N ASP A 166 -2.45 11.79 3.98
CA ASP A 166 -3.57 12.10 3.09
C ASP A 166 -4.70 12.82 3.84
N HIS A 167 -5.08 12.31 5.01
CA HIS A 167 -6.10 12.93 5.88
C HIS A 167 -5.65 14.30 6.37
N TYR A 168 -4.41 14.45 6.83
CA TYR A 168 -3.86 15.74 7.25
C TYR A 168 -3.96 16.79 6.13
N ILE A 169 -3.53 16.46 4.92
CA ILE A 169 -3.59 17.41 3.79
C ILE A 169 -5.04 17.74 3.42
N LYS A 170 -5.90 16.73 3.37
CA LYS A 170 -7.28 16.88 2.88
C LYS A 170 -8.20 17.55 3.90
N GLU A 171 -8.12 17.12 5.15
CA GLU A 171 -9.05 17.46 6.22
C GLU A 171 -8.51 18.58 7.10
N ASP A 172 -7.30 18.44 7.64
CA ASP A 172 -6.75 19.43 8.57
C ASP A 172 -6.26 20.69 7.84
N ARG A 173 -5.59 20.51 6.67
CA ARG A 173 -5.12 21.65 5.87
C ARG A 173 -6.15 22.17 4.88
N GLY A 174 -7.24 21.44 4.66
CA GLY A 174 -8.32 21.82 3.77
C GLY A 174 -7.91 21.90 2.30
N CYS A 175 -6.87 21.15 1.86
CA CYS A 175 -6.41 21.14 0.48
C CYS A 175 -7.40 20.37 -0.40
N HIS A 176 -8.35 21.10 -0.96
CA HIS A 176 -9.44 20.52 -1.75
C HIS A 176 -8.94 19.77 -3.01
N TYR A 177 -7.96 20.33 -3.70
CA TYR A 177 -7.42 19.80 -4.97
C TYR A 177 -6.17 18.94 -4.75
N TYR A 178 -6.24 18.00 -3.81
CA TYR A 178 -5.20 17.03 -3.51
C TYR A 178 -5.58 15.66 -4.05
N GLY A 179 -4.60 14.90 -4.54
CA GLY A 179 -4.74 13.50 -4.89
C GLY A 179 -3.40 12.78 -4.90
N ARG A 180 -3.41 11.48 -4.59
CA ARG A 180 -2.21 10.65 -4.51
C ARG A 180 -2.34 9.36 -5.32
N TYR A 181 -1.25 8.99 -5.98
CA TYR A 181 -1.05 7.70 -6.62
C TYR A 181 0.29 7.11 -6.15
N MET A 182 0.26 6.19 -5.18
CA MET A 182 1.43 5.67 -4.46
C MET A 182 2.21 6.78 -3.76
N ASP A 183 3.44 7.03 -4.19
CA ASP A 183 4.37 8.05 -3.75
C ASP A 183 4.26 9.38 -4.51
N ASP A 184 3.58 9.39 -5.66
CA ASP A 184 3.25 10.58 -6.43
C ASP A 184 1.99 11.27 -5.88
N PHE A 185 2.03 12.58 -5.60
CA PHE A 185 0.86 13.37 -5.20
C PHE A 185 0.90 14.80 -5.73
N TYR A 186 -0.25 15.43 -5.82
CA TYR A 186 -0.44 16.80 -6.27
C TYR A 186 -1.37 17.58 -5.35
#